data_2303a1e2e8af26b32849d77e9181e5b6
#
_entry.id   2303a1e2e8af26b32849d77e9181e5b6
#
_cell.length_a   1.000
_cell.length_b   1.000
_cell.length_c   1.000
_cell.angle_alpha   90.00
_cell.angle_beta   90.00
_cell.angle_gamma   90.00
#
_symmetry.space_group_name_H-M   'P 1'
#
loop_
_entity.id
_entity.type
_entity.pdbx_description
1 polymer ?
#
loop_
_entity_poly.entity_id
_entity_poly.type
_entity_poly.pdbx_seq_one_letter_code
_entity_poly.pdbx_strand_id
1 'polypeptide(L)'
;LGKINYHDGLKSGVFEIDLSFSTYYDNKIAHIIANELLYNYTLTKINPEENPDTILQNLDANKDISWTNSQNALIELIYALYASNSIAYGKIGIRKLALIFQVLFRTPLNDIHHSFHRMKTRAGSRTAFLDQLKISLEEYMDKDL
;
A
#
# COMPACT_ATOMS: atom_id res chain seq x y z
N LEU A 1 -29.86 -24.67 -28.60
CA LEU A 1 -28.78 -25.66 -28.44
C LEU A 1 -27.69 -25.29 -29.49
N GLY A 2 -26.66 -24.55 -29.04
CA GLY A 2 -25.57 -24.11 -29.87
C GLY A 2 -24.72 -25.29 -30.34
N LYS A 3 -24.38 -25.30 -31.61
CA LYS A 3 -23.43 -26.28 -32.18
C LYS A 3 -22.06 -26.04 -31.54
N ILE A 4 -21.56 -27.02 -30.79
CA ILE A 4 -20.21 -26.99 -30.25
C ILE A 4 -19.24 -27.21 -31.40
N ASN A 5 -18.30 -26.27 -31.53
CA ASN A 5 -17.25 -26.39 -32.53
C ASN A 5 -16.12 -27.26 -31.97
N TYR A 6 -16.14 -28.55 -32.23
CA TYR A 6 -15.16 -29.52 -31.73
C TYR A 6 -13.71 -29.20 -32.13
N HIS A 7 -13.50 -28.43 -33.19
CA HIS A 7 -12.14 -28.07 -33.64
C HIS A 7 -11.41 -27.10 -32.69
N ASP A 8 -12.14 -26.25 -31.99
CA ASP A 8 -11.54 -25.31 -31.04
C ASP A 8 -11.20 -26.00 -29.70
N GLY A 9 -11.94 -27.05 -29.32
CA GLY A 9 -11.69 -27.82 -28.11
C GLY A 9 -10.41 -28.65 -28.17
N LEU A 10 -10.09 -29.23 -29.34
CA LEU A 10 -8.89 -30.05 -29.55
C LEU A 10 -7.57 -29.27 -29.36
N LYS A 11 -7.56 -27.96 -29.68
CA LYS A 11 -6.37 -27.10 -29.51
C LYS A 11 -6.15 -26.61 -28.08
N SER A 12 -7.17 -26.69 -27.22
CA SER A 12 -7.11 -26.18 -25.85
C SER A 12 -6.84 -27.24 -24.79
N GLY A 13 -6.61 -28.51 -25.18
CA GLY A 13 -6.29 -29.58 -24.23
C GLY A 13 -7.45 -30.01 -23.34
N VAL A 14 -8.69 -29.71 -23.71
CA VAL A 14 -9.90 -30.12 -23.00
C VAL A 14 -10.22 -31.56 -23.35
N PHE A 15 -9.93 -32.52 -22.47
CA PHE A 15 -10.12 -33.94 -22.70
C PHE A 15 -11.52 -34.45 -22.30
N GLU A 16 -12.22 -33.73 -21.42
CA GLU A 16 -13.57 -34.11 -20.97
C GLU A 16 -14.46 -32.86 -20.90
N ILE A 17 -15.55 -32.86 -21.68
CA ILE A 17 -16.60 -31.87 -21.61
C ILE A 17 -17.90 -32.62 -21.28
N ASP A 18 -18.45 -32.41 -20.08
CA ASP A 18 -19.80 -32.81 -19.74
C ASP A 18 -20.76 -31.76 -20.29
N LEU A 19 -21.42 -32.10 -21.39
CA LEU A 19 -22.33 -31.22 -22.11
C LEU A 19 -23.61 -30.88 -21.34
N SER A 20 -23.88 -31.60 -20.27
CA SER A 20 -25.02 -31.35 -19.38
C SER A 20 -24.70 -30.38 -18.25
N PHE A 21 -23.42 -30.17 -17.97
CA PHE A 21 -22.97 -29.41 -16.80
C PHE A 21 -22.07 -28.20 -17.12
N SER A 22 -21.24 -28.29 -18.16
CA SER A 22 -20.34 -27.19 -18.51
C SER A 22 -20.27 -26.91 -20.01
N THR A 23 -19.96 -25.68 -20.37
CA THR A 23 -19.71 -25.26 -21.74
C THR A 23 -18.21 -25.04 -21.98
N TYR A 24 -17.79 -25.01 -23.25
CA TYR A 24 -16.43 -24.67 -23.62
C TYR A 24 -16.01 -23.27 -23.08
N TYR A 25 -16.94 -22.34 -23.02
CA TYR A 25 -16.67 -21.00 -22.50
C TYR A 25 -16.45 -21.00 -20.98
N ASP A 26 -17.13 -21.86 -20.23
CA ASP A 26 -16.91 -22.00 -18.78
C ASP A 26 -15.49 -22.47 -18.48
N ASN A 27 -14.98 -23.40 -19.28
CA ASN A 27 -13.59 -23.85 -19.19
C ASN A 27 -12.61 -22.71 -19.52
N LYS A 28 -12.86 -21.93 -20.57
CA LYS A 28 -12.02 -20.76 -20.88
C LYS A 28 -12.00 -19.73 -19.75
N ILE A 29 -13.18 -19.43 -19.19
CA ILE A 29 -13.30 -18.50 -18.08
C ILE A 29 -12.54 -19.02 -16.86
N ALA A 30 -12.70 -20.30 -16.54
CA ALA A 30 -11.99 -20.94 -15.45
C ALA A 30 -10.46 -20.85 -15.61
N HIS A 31 -9.95 -21.07 -16.84
CA HIS A 31 -8.53 -20.91 -17.15
C HIS A 31 -8.05 -19.45 -17.01
N ILE A 32 -8.83 -18.48 -17.44
CA ILE A 32 -8.49 -17.07 -17.30
C ILE A 32 -8.36 -16.71 -15.81
N ILE A 33 -9.36 -17.09 -15.01
CA ILE A 33 -9.37 -16.85 -13.57
C ILE A 33 -8.18 -17.56 -12.88
N ALA A 34 -7.96 -18.84 -13.23
CA ALA A 34 -6.85 -19.61 -12.68
C ALA A 34 -5.48 -19.00 -13.01
N ASN A 35 -5.30 -18.53 -14.26
CA ASN A 35 -4.06 -17.89 -14.69
C ASN A 35 -3.85 -16.54 -13.97
N GLU A 36 -4.90 -15.76 -13.75
CA GLU A 36 -4.82 -14.51 -13.00
C GLU A 36 -4.44 -14.75 -11.53
N LEU A 37 -5.06 -15.74 -10.89
CA LEU A 37 -4.72 -16.13 -9.52
C LEU A 37 -3.28 -16.68 -9.43
N LEU A 38 -2.86 -17.52 -10.39
CA LEU A 38 -1.49 -18.05 -10.46
C LEU A 38 -0.47 -16.93 -10.71
N TYR A 39 -0.78 -15.99 -11.58
CA TYR A 39 0.08 -14.84 -11.85
C TYR A 39 0.32 -14.03 -10.58
N ASN A 40 -0.74 -13.64 -9.88
CA ASN A 40 -0.66 -12.92 -8.62
C ASN A 40 0.10 -13.72 -7.55
N TYR A 41 -0.21 -15.02 -7.40
CA TYR A 41 0.52 -15.89 -6.48
C TYR A 41 2.01 -15.97 -6.81
N THR A 42 2.35 -16.10 -8.09
CA THR A 42 3.74 -16.20 -8.54
C THR A 42 4.50 -14.90 -8.30
N LEU A 43 3.89 -13.74 -8.57
CA LEU A 43 4.47 -12.44 -8.24
C LEU A 43 4.82 -12.33 -6.75
N THR A 44 3.94 -12.80 -5.85
CA THR A 44 4.22 -12.78 -4.41
C THR A 44 5.42 -13.66 -4.01
N LYS A 45 5.74 -14.67 -4.83
CA LYS A 45 6.87 -15.58 -4.56
C LYS A 45 8.17 -15.12 -5.19
N ILE A 46 8.10 -14.45 -6.35
CA ILE A 46 9.30 -13.97 -7.05
C ILE A 46 9.84 -12.70 -6.39
N ASN A 47 8.97 -11.76 -6.07
CA ASN A 47 9.34 -10.48 -5.45
C ASN A 47 8.50 -10.23 -4.17
N PRO A 48 8.73 -10.99 -3.10
CA PRO A 48 7.95 -10.85 -1.88
C PRO A 48 8.11 -9.46 -1.24
N GLU A 49 9.25 -8.80 -1.44
CA GLU A 49 9.54 -7.48 -0.88
C GLU A 49 8.84 -6.34 -1.63
N GLU A 50 8.45 -6.55 -2.89
CA GLU A 50 7.77 -5.56 -3.72
C GLU A 50 6.24 -5.67 -3.68
N ASN A 51 5.69 -6.73 -3.09
CA ASN A 51 4.25 -6.93 -3.02
C ASN A 51 3.66 -6.22 -1.80
N PRO A 52 2.79 -5.20 -1.98
CA PRO A 52 2.17 -4.46 -0.88
C PRO A 52 1.45 -5.36 0.12
N ASP A 53 0.77 -6.41 -0.34
CA ASP A 53 0.04 -7.33 0.54
C ASP A 53 0.99 -8.17 1.40
N THR A 54 2.14 -8.58 0.84
CA THR A 54 3.17 -9.29 1.59
C THR A 54 3.86 -8.36 2.59
N ILE A 55 4.11 -7.11 2.20
CA ILE A 55 4.63 -6.08 3.11
C ILE A 55 3.65 -5.87 4.27
N LEU A 56 2.36 -5.73 4.00
CA LEU A 56 1.33 -5.54 5.02
C LEU A 56 1.18 -6.76 5.95
N GLN A 57 1.21 -7.99 5.40
CA GLN A 57 1.16 -9.23 6.19
C GLN A 57 2.42 -9.43 7.03
N ASN A 58 3.58 -9.00 6.53
CA ASN A 58 4.87 -9.10 7.21
C ASN A 58 5.20 -7.88 8.09
N LEU A 59 4.33 -6.88 8.17
CA LEU A 59 4.54 -5.73 9.08
C LEU A 59 4.76 -6.19 10.53
N ASP A 60 4.17 -7.32 10.94
CA ASP A 60 4.41 -7.89 12.28
C ASP A 60 5.75 -8.64 12.38
N ALA A 61 6.28 -9.15 11.27
CA ALA A 61 7.55 -9.87 11.22
C ALA A 61 8.74 -8.94 10.90
N ASN A 62 8.53 -7.91 10.08
CA ASN A 62 9.57 -6.94 9.70
C ASN A 62 9.72 -5.87 10.77
N LYS A 63 10.74 -6.02 11.61
CA LYS A 63 11.18 -4.99 12.56
C LYS A 63 11.82 -3.77 11.89
N ASP A 64 11.94 -3.77 10.57
CA ASP A 64 12.79 -2.85 9.82
C ASP A 64 12.12 -1.50 9.53
N ILE A 65 10.77 -1.43 9.56
CA ILE A 65 10.06 -0.17 9.40
C ILE A 65 9.83 0.46 10.77
N SER A 66 10.80 1.25 11.21
CA SER A 66 10.70 2.02 12.44
C SER A 66 10.96 3.50 12.17
N TRP A 67 10.30 4.36 12.92
CA TRP A 67 10.59 5.79 12.86
C TRP A 67 11.89 6.09 13.58
N THR A 68 12.88 6.61 12.86
CA THR A 68 14.23 6.88 13.39
C THR A 68 14.43 8.32 13.83
N ASN A 69 13.52 9.23 13.44
CA ASN A 69 13.58 10.63 13.84
C ASN A 69 12.77 10.89 15.13
N SER A 70 12.72 12.12 15.59
CA SER A 70 11.99 12.49 16.81
C SER A 70 10.48 12.27 16.68
N GLN A 71 9.79 12.00 17.79
CA GLN A 71 8.31 11.90 17.80
C GLN A 71 7.65 13.21 17.35
N ASN A 72 8.25 14.35 17.66
CA ASN A 72 7.74 15.66 17.22
C ASN A 72 7.80 15.81 15.70
N ALA A 73 8.82 15.29 15.03
CA ALA A 73 8.94 15.27 13.59
C ALA A 73 7.82 14.43 12.94
N LEU A 74 7.51 13.27 13.54
CA LEU A 74 6.40 12.43 13.05
C LEU A 74 5.04 13.13 13.26
N ILE A 75 4.84 13.79 14.40
CA ILE A 75 3.61 14.56 14.65
C ILE A 75 3.48 15.72 13.68
N GLU A 76 4.57 16.42 13.37
CA GLU A 76 4.60 17.49 12.36
C GLU A 76 4.17 16.98 10.98
N LEU A 77 4.69 15.85 10.55
CA LEU A 77 4.32 15.19 9.29
C LEU A 77 2.83 14.81 9.28
N ILE A 78 2.33 14.19 10.36
CA ILE A 78 0.93 13.78 10.48
C ILE A 78 0.00 15.00 10.38
N TYR A 79 0.33 16.10 11.06
CA TYR A 79 -0.46 17.33 10.98
C TYR A 79 -0.40 17.99 9.60
N ALA A 80 0.73 17.92 8.91
CA ALA A 80 0.85 18.42 7.53
C ALA A 80 -0.04 17.65 6.57
N LEU A 81 -0.02 16.31 6.65
CA LEU A 81 -0.88 15.45 5.83
C LEU A 81 -2.37 15.62 6.15
N TYR A 82 -2.70 15.84 7.43
CA TYR A 82 -4.06 16.14 7.84
C TYR A 82 -4.54 17.49 7.31
N ALA A 83 -3.73 18.54 7.47
CA ALA A 83 -4.08 19.89 7.07
C ALA A 83 -4.17 20.07 5.54
N SER A 84 -3.34 19.34 4.79
CA SER A 84 -3.38 19.34 3.32
C SER A 84 -4.52 18.52 2.72
N ASN A 85 -5.30 17.82 3.54
CA ASN A 85 -6.35 16.88 3.09
C ASN A 85 -5.87 15.78 2.12
N SER A 86 -4.58 15.45 2.14
CA SER A 86 -3.95 14.49 1.22
C SER A 86 -4.38 13.05 1.47
N ILE A 87 -4.98 12.76 2.63
CA ILE A 87 -5.41 11.40 3.00
C ILE A 87 -6.93 11.36 3.14
N ALA A 88 -7.54 10.35 2.51
CA ALA A 88 -8.99 10.10 2.52
C ALA A 88 -9.84 11.35 2.17
N TYR A 89 -9.33 12.19 1.26
CA TYR A 89 -10.01 13.43 0.86
C TYR A 89 -10.39 14.34 2.05
N GLY A 90 -9.55 14.37 3.09
CA GLY A 90 -9.79 15.14 4.32
C GLY A 90 -10.86 14.58 5.26
N LYS A 91 -11.42 13.40 4.98
CA LYS A 91 -12.48 12.79 5.80
C LYS A 91 -11.98 12.04 7.03
N ILE A 92 -10.66 11.87 7.16
CA ILE A 92 -10.06 11.17 8.30
C ILE A 92 -9.81 12.13 9.47
N GLY A 93 -10.16 11.73 10.69
CA GLY A 93 -9.83 12.51 11.88
C GLY A 93 -8.35 12.38 12.28
N ILE A 94 -7.76 13.46 12.81
CA ILE A 94 -6.35 13.52 13.19
C ILE A 94 -5.93 12.40 14.17
N ARG A 95 -6.79 12.04 15.13
CA ARG A 95 -6.51 10.95 16.07
C ARG A 95 -6.40 9.60 15.38
N LYS A 96 -7.30 9.32 14.43
CA LYS A 96 -7.28 8.07 13.65
C LYS A 96 -6.04 8.01 12.77
N LEU A 97 -5.68 9.13 12.15
CA LEU A 97 -4.47 9.23 11.35
C LEU A 97 -3.23 8.95 12.20
N ALA A 98 -3.12 9.56 13.39
CA ALA A 98 -2.03 9.32 14.30
C ALA A 98 -1.91 7.85 14.74
N LEU A 99 -3.04 7.18 15.01
CA LEU A 99 -3.04 5.74 15.34
C LEU A 99 -2.48 4.88 14.19
N ILE A 100 -2.84 5.19 12.95
CA ILE A 100 -2.31 4.49 11.77
C ILE A 100 -0.79 4.64 11.72
N PHE A 101 -0.27 5.85 11.92
CA PHE A 101 1.17 6.10 11.90
C PHE A 101 1.91 5.45 13.09
N GLN A 102 1.28 5.39 14.27
CA GLN A 102 1.83 4.65 15.41
C GLN A 102 2.00 3.16 15.09
N VAL A 103 0.99 2.56 14.47
CA VAL A 103 1.05 1.14 14.06
C VAL A 103 2.09 0.95 12.97
N LEU A 104 2.06 1.78 11.92
CA LEU A 104 2.97 1.68 10.78
C LEU A 104 4.44 1.76 11.21
N PHE A 105 4.78 2.75 12.03
CA PHE A 105 6.17 3.00 12.44
C PHE A 105 6.50 2.45 13.84
N ARG A 106 5.58 1.73 14.48
CA ARG A 106 5.75 1.14 15.83
C ARG A 106 6.27 2.15 16.87
N THR A 107 5.88 3.40 16.71
CA THR A 107 6.33 4.49 17.56
C THR A 107 5.17 5.02 18.36
N PRO A 108 5.19 4.94 19.71
CA PRO A 108 4.12 5.51 20.50
C PRO A 108 4.11 7.03 20.34
N LEU A 109 2.94 7.58 20.01
CA LEU A 109 2.73 9.02 19.96
C LEU A 109 1.90 9.42 21.18
N ASN A 110 2.56 10.00 22.14
CA ASN A 110 1.88 10.60 23.30
C ASN A 110 1.17 11.87 22.83
N ASP A 111 0.48 12.55 23.67
CA ASP A 111 -0.33 13.74 23.42
C ASP A 111 0.04 14.58 22.15
N ILE A 112 -0.52 14.18 21.03
CA ILE A 112 -0.26 14.80 19.71
C ILE A 112 -0.70 16.27 19.67
N HIS A 113 -1.77 16.60 20.41
CA HIS A 113 -2.29 17.96 20.46
C HIS A 113 -1.37 18.89 21.25
N HIS A 114 -0.87 18.44 22.37
CA HIS A 114 0.09 19.21 23.17
C HIS A 114 1.39 19.46 22.40
N SER A 115 1.90 18.42 21.74
CA SER A 115 3.11 18.53 20.89
C SER A 115 2.90 19.52 19.75
N PHE A 116 1.74 19.50 19.11
CA PHE A 116 1.39 20.45 18.05
C PHE A 116 1.30 21.90 18.60
N HIS A 117 0.68 22.11 19.76
CA HIS A 117 0.65 23.42 20.38
C HIS A 117 2.04 23.96 20.70
N ARG A 118 2.95 23.11 21.19
CA ARG A 118 4.36 23.50 21.41
C ARG A 118 5.08 23.88 20.10
N MET A 119 4.79 23.20 19.00
CA MET A 119 5.35 23.56 17.69
C MET A 119 4.92 24.97 17.24
N LYS A 120 3.66 25.37 17.49
CA LYS A 120 3.17 26.72 17.14
C LYS A 120 3.97 27.85 17.82
N THR A 121 4.50 27.62 19.01
CA THR A 121 5.21 28.61 19.84
C THR A 121 6.73 28.46 19.79
N ARG A 122 7.25 27.63 18.87
CA ARG A 122 8.68 27.39 18.69
C ARG A 122 9.40 28.69 18.26
N ALA A 123 10.56 28.99 18.84
CA ALA A 123 11.35 30.18 18.57
C ALA A 123 12.01 30.20 17.17
N GLY A 124 12.04 29.08 16.45
CA GLY A 124 12.55 28.97 15.10
C GLY A 124 11.47 28.61 14.09
N SER A 125 11.81 27.86 13.05
CA SER A 125 10.81 27.35 12.13
C SER A 125 9.79 26.48 12.86
N ARG A 126 8.52 26.78 12.65
CA ARG A 126 7.40 25.98 13.19
C ARG A 126 7.25 24.65 12.48
N THR A 127 7.81 24.56 11.27
CA THR A 127 7.78 23.42 10.34
C THR A 127 9.19 22.90 10.06
N ALA A 128 10.03 22.81 11.07
CA ALA A 128 11.45 22.51 10.92
C ALA A 128 11.71 21.16 10.24
N PHE A 129 10.87 20.16 10.51
CA PHE A 129 11.02 18.85 9.88
C PHE A 129 10.58 18.84 8.42
N LEU A 130 9.50 19.53 8.09
CA LEU A 130 9.05 19.69 6.69
C LEU A 130 10.05 20.50 5.87
N ASP A 131 10.67 21.53 6.45
CA ASP A 131 11.73 22.30 5.81
C ASP A 131 12.95 21.39 5.51
N GLN A 132 13.33 20.53 6.45
CA GLN A 132 14.37 19.53 6.27
C GLN A 132 14.02 18.52 5.18
N LEU A 133 12.78 18.00 5.18
CA LEU A 133 12.32 17.06 4.14
C LEU A 133 12.36 17.68 2.76
N LYS A 134 11.95 18.95 2.64
CA LYS A 134 12.01 19.69 1.37
C LYS A 134 13.44 19.78 0.86
N ILE A 135 14.38 20.25 1.69
CA ILE A 135 15.79 20.38 1.33
C ILE A 135 16.38 19.03 0.90
N SER A 136 16.14 17.98 1.70
CA SER A 136 16.66 16.64 1.40
C SER A 136 16.11 16.08 0.09
N LEU A 137 14.85 16.37 -0.24
CA LEU A 137 14.24 15.94 -1.49
C LEU A 137 14.81 16.71 -2.69
N GLU A 138 14.98 18.02 -2.57
CA GLU A 138 15.60 18.85 -3.60
C GLU A 138 17.06 18.40 -3.88
N GLU A 139 17.85 18.17 -2.83
CA GLU A 139 19.22 17.63 -2.96
C GLU A 139 19.26 16.23 -3.60
N TYR A 140 18.25 15.39 -3.33
CA TYR A 140 18.15 14.07 -3.94
C TYR A 140 17.82 14.16 -5.43
N MET A 141 16.91 15.05 -5.82
CA MET A 141 16.56 15.30 -7.23
C MET A 141 17.75 15.87 -8.02
N ASP A 142 18.58 16.72 -7.39
CA ASP A 142 19.75 17.30 -8.04
C ASP A 142 20.89 16.31 -8.24
N LYS A 143 20.91 15.18 -7.51
CA LYS A 143 21.94 14.13 -7.67
C LYS A 143 21.73 13.24 -8.88
N ASP A 144 20.52 13.17 -9.41
CA ASP A 144 20.15 12.33 -10.55
C ASP A 144 20.25 13.09 -11.88
N LEU A 145 20.72 14.34 -11.85
CA LEU A 145 21.01 15.19 -13.01
C LEU A 145 22.54 15.26 -13.27
#